data_da67f70fce7976d6afff4bd6e5783d65
#
_entry.id   da67f70fce7976d6afff4bd6e5783d65
#
_cell.length_a   1.000
_cell.length_b   1.000
_cell.length_c   1.000
_cell.angle_alpha   90.00
_cell.angle_beta   90.00
_cell.angle_gamma   90.00
#
_symmetry.space_group_name_H-M   'P 1'
#
loop_
_entity.id
_entity.type
_entity.pdbx_description
1 polymer ?
#
loop_
_entity_poly.entity_id
_entity_poly.type
_entity_poly.pdbx_seq_one_letter_code
_entity_poly.pdbx_strand_id
1 'polypeptide(L)'
;MTMLTRRTLLKSAAGMALFAPLLSEAAAQAVSPRRLVIVLECNGIYPVAFLSAGARSSLGSANIGSDIMFSRVYPATARTLTGDAVGSALCLDPLKASSGKISLENRAAVLLGLSSNITGGGHSSGTGALSCAVNGAAATIDAVLAPKLKRTAPYDAIRLGTSSAATPIVYETCSFGPKRPAPILVNPALAYDSIFGSIAKGATAGAERSALFDFARADVQATLATFKGNSNERTKLERYLASLEGLRAREAQLASMAASVQPLLPPAPADNPLIRNAGSPPDSLMWLEAQFQIATTCLLGGLTNTVVLASGSSGFDVHYESIIPTIGRHDLQHGIDTPANWTAIAAVTRKHVELIANLARTLAATPEVGASGSMLDHTAIVFMSDNGEQHHSTGAEWPALVLGGNALGLRTDGRTVIYPEMGQANNRQVSNLFNTLGHAAGDADFNTFGNEGPTRIAPGPLSELYG
;
A
#
# COMPACT_ATOMS: atom_id res chain seq x y z
N MET A 1 -25.50 -13.21 23.30
CA MET A 1 -24.80 -12.32 22.34
C MET A 1 -23.82 -11.48 23.14
N THR A 2 -22.60 -11.96 23.32
CA THR A 2 -21.58 -11.31 24.15
C THR A 2 -20.65 -10.56 23.20
N MET A 3 -20.72 -9.25 23.24
CA MET A 3 -19.77 -8.39 22.52
C MET A 3 -18.36 -8.66 23.05
N LEU A 4 -17.50 -9.19 22.21
CA LEU A 4 -16.06 -9.25 22.45
C LEU A 4 -15.53 -7.81 22.41
N THR A 5 -15.38 -7.20 23.58
CA THR A 5 -14.83 -5.87 23.71
C THR A 5 -13.32 -5.90 23.49
N ARG A 6 -12.76 -4.82 22.90
CA ARG A 6 -11.31 -4.59 22.71
C ARG A 6 -10.45 -4.87 23.96
N ARG A 7 -11.05 -4.87 25.14
CA ARG A 7 -10.40 -5.20 26.43
C ARG A 7 -9.95 -6.67 26.55
N THR A 8 -10.57 -7.60 25.81
CA THR A 8 -10.23 -9.02 25.86
C THR A 8 -8.97 -9.31 25.07
N LEU A 9 -8.70 -8.58 24.00
CA LEU A 9 -7.46 -8.68 23.20
C LEU A 9 -6.22 -8.13 23.92
N LEU A 10 -6.40 -7.12 24.76
CA LEU A 10 -5.31 -6.49 25.54
C LEU A 10 -4.99 -7.23 26.85
N LYS A 11 -5.84 -8.13 27.31
CA LYS A 11 -5.60 -8.90 28.55
C LYS A 11 -4.83 -10.21 28.36
N SER A 12 -4.54 -10.61 27.15
CA SER A 12 -3.73 -11.81 26.91
C SER A 12 -2.22 -11.47 26.82
N ALA A 13 -1.64 -10.96 27.90
CA ALA A 13 -0.19 -11.03 28.09
C ALA A 13 0.32 -12.49 28.00
N ALA A 14 -0.55 -13.47 28.12
CA ALA A 14 -0.30 -14.88 27.83
C ALA A 14 -0.16 -15.18 26.33
N GLY A 15 -0.72 -14.38 25.43
CA GLY A 15 -0.55 -14.54 23.98
C GLY A 15 0.88 -14.24 23.51
N MET A 16 1.58 -13.31 24.18
CA MET A 16 2.94 -12.93 23.80
C MET A 16 3.98 -14.02 24.16
N ALA A 17 3.70 -14.86 25.13
CA ALA A 17 4.58 -15.98 25.50
C ALA A 17 4.52 -17.15 24.50
N LEU A 18 3.48 -17.23 23.66
CA LEU A 18 3.33 -18.28 22.64
C LEU A 18 4.16 -18.00 21.36
N PHE A 19 4.62 -16.78 21.16
CA PHE A 19 5.41 -16.41 19.97
C PHE A 19 6.92 -16.61 20.16
N ALA A 20 7.40 -16.74 21.40
CA ALA A 20 8.82 -16.86 21.71
C ALA A 20 9.50 -18.15 21.18
N PRO A 21 8.88 -19.34 21.14
CA PRO A 21 9.55 -20.57 20.71
C PRO A 21 9.79 -20.69 19.21
N LEU A 22 8.95 -20.07 18.37
CA LEU A 22 9.07 -20.17 16.91
C LEU A 22 10.15 -19.26 16.33
N LEU A 23 10.71 -18.38 17.16
CA LEU A 23 11.64 -17.32 16.75
C LEU A 23 13.09 -17.60 17.15
N SER A 24 13.34 -18.65 17.95
CA SER A 24 14.67 -18.96 18.45
C SER A 24 15.61 -19.63 17.45
N GLU A 25 15.13 -20.19 16.36
CA GLU A 25 15.97 -20.81 15.33
C GLU A 25 16.39 -19.86 14.18
N ALA A 26 15.72 -18.70 14.05
CA ALA A 26 16.06 -17.70 13.03
C ALA A 26 17.05 -16.62 13.53
N ALA A 27 17.57 -16.74 14.73
CA ALA A 27 18.42 -15.72 15.37
C ALA A 27 19.88 -15.67 14.87
N ALA A 28 20.24 -16.39 13.81
CA ALA A 28 21.53 -16.28 13.17
C ALA A 28 21.52 -15.10 12.19
N GLN A 29 22.04 -13.94 12.61
CA GLN A 29 22.15 -12.70 11.82
C GLN A 29 20.81 -12.12 11.33
N ALA A 30 19.96 -11.73 12.24
CA ALA A 30 18.71 -11.07 11.90
C ALA A 30 18.98 -9.62 11.48
N VAL A 31 19.14 -9.38 10.19
CA VAL A 31 18.88 -8.04 9.63
C VAL A 31 17.48 -7.64 10.10
N SER A 32 17.34 -6.44 10.67
CA SER A 32 16.04 -5.91 11.12
C SER A 32 14.95 -6.13 10.06
N PRO A 33 13.76 -6.59 10.41
CA PRO A 33 12.66 -6.69 9.46
C PRO A 33 12.39 -5.33 8.81
N ARG A 34 12.03 -5.33 7.54
CA ARG A 34 11.70 -4.13 6.78
C ARG A 34 10.40 -4.40 6.03
N ARG A 35 9.44 -3.50 6.12
CA ARG A 35 8.14 -3.65 5.47
C ARG A 35 7.77 -2.41 4.68
N LEU A 36 7.03 -2.62 3.61
CA LEU A 36 6.48 -1.59 2.75
C LEU A 36 4.98 -1.78 2.59
N VAL A 37 4.23 -0.74 2.87
CA VAL A 37 2.78 -0.66 2.59
C VAL A 37 2.55 0.54 1.70
N ILE A 38 1.94 0.32 0.55
CA ILE A 38 1.54 1.38 -0.38
C ILE A 38 0.02 1.42 -0.41
N VAL A 39 -0.55 2.57 -0.15
CA VAL A 39 -1.99 2.84 -0.25
C VAL A 39 -2.22 3.85 -1.35
N LEU A 40 -3.10 3.53 -2.29
CA LEU A 40 -3.45 4.39 -3.40
C LEU A 40 -4.93 4.77 -3.35
N GLU A 41 -5.21 6.06 -3.45
CA GLU A 41 -6.54 6.59 -3.76
C GLU A 41 -6.58 6.97 -5.24
N CYS A 42 -7.59 6.52 -5.98
CA CYS A 42 -7.71 6.85 -7.40
C CYS A 42 -8.11 8.32 -7.63
N ASN A 43 -7.82 8.79 -8.84
CA ASN A 43 -8.25 10.08 -9.40
C ASN A 43 -7.69 11.33 -8.70
N GLY A 44 -6.51 11.25 -8.10
CA GLY A 44 -5.81 12.39 -7.54
C GLY A 44 -6.14 12.68 -6.07
N ILE A 45 -5.17 13.26 -5.38
CA ILE A 45 -5.32 13.81 -4.04
C ILE A 45 -4.92 15.28 -4.09
N TYR A 46 -5.80 16.16 -3.59
CA TYR A 46 -5.51 17.58 -3.58
C TYR A 46 -4.49 17.93 -2.48
N PRO A 47 -3.48 18.76 -2.77
CA PRO A 47 -2.49 19.14 -1.77
C PRO A 47 -3.09 19.77 -0.52
N VAL A 48 -4.20 20.51 -0.68
CA VAL A 48 -4.91 21.15 0.43
C VAL A 48 -5.45 20.14 1.45
N ALA A 49 -5.68 18.89 1.05
CA ALA A 49 -6.09 17.82 1.95
C ALA A 49 -5.04 17.54 3.03
N PHE A 50 -3.76 17.74 2.70
CA PHE A 50 -2.61 17.48 3.58
C PHE A 50 -1.94 18.75 4.08
N LEU A 51 -2.45 19.92 3.71
CA LEU A 51 -1.84 21.19 4.04
C LEU A 51 -2.30 21.69 5.42
N SER A 52 -1.40 21.66 6.38
CA SER A 52 -1.64 22.19 7.72
C SER A 52 -1.74 23.72 7.75
N ALA A 53 -2.29 24.27 8.81
CA ALA A 53 -2.34 25.72 9.02
C ALA A 53 -0.94 26.33 9.07
N GLY A 54 0.03 25.63 9.71
CA GLY A 54 1.42 26.06 9.76
C GLY A 54 2.08 26.05 8.39
N ALA A 55 1.83 25.03 7.57
CA ALA A 55 2.32 24.97 6.20
C ALA A 55 1.70 26.11 5.35
N ARG A 56 0.39 26.36 5.46
CA ARG A 56 -0.27 27.48 4.79
C ARG A 56 0.38 28.81 5.15
N SER A 57 0.53 29.08 6.43
CA SER A 57 1.13 30.32 6.94
C SER A 57 2.54 30.53 6.41
N SER A 58 3.33 29.46 6.32
CA SER A 58 4.71 29.53 5.81
C SER A 58 4.80 29.78 4.30
N LEU A 59 3.78 29.42 3.53
CA LEU A 59 3.75 29.64 2.09
C LEU A 59 3.30 31.06 1.71
N GLY A 60 2.74 31.82 2.66
CA GLY A 60 2.22 33.15 2.44
C GLY A 60 0.76 33.17 1.96
N SER A 61 -0.02 34.15 2.43
CA SER A 61 -1.47 34.21 2.24
C SER A 61 -1.93 34.41 0.79
N ALA A 62 -1.02 34.83 -0.11
CA ALA A 62 -1.38 35.04 -1.51
C ALA A 62 -1.59 33.72 -2.31
N ASN A 63 -1.37 32.54 -1.70
CA ASN A 63 -0.92 31.44 -2.51
C ASN A 63 -1.64 30.14 -2.28
N ILE A 64 -2.47 30.11 -1.28
CA ILE A 64 -3.45 29.05 -1.09
C ILE A 64 -4.72 29.77 -0.76
N GLY A 65 -5.38 30.27 -1.79
CA GLY A 65 -6.65 30.92 -1.68
C GLY A 65 -7.67 30.07 -0.95
N SER A 66 -8.80 30.64 -0.63
CA SER A 66 -10.02 29.93 -0.22
C SER A 66 -10.43 28.88 -1.26
N ASP A 67 -9.78 28.90 -2.43
CA ASP A 67 -10.06 28.00 -3.51
C ASP A 67 -9.36 26.65 -3.28
N ILE A 68 -10.15 25.64 -3.27
CA ILE A 68 -9.87 24.23 -3.32
C ILE A 68 -8.88 23.93 -4.46
N MET A 69 -8.84 24.78 -5.45
CA MET A 69 -8.12 24.70 -6.71
C MET A 69 -6.98 25.74 -6.78
N PHE A 70 -5.84 25.48 -6.19
CA PHE A 70 -4.53 25.64 -6.84
C PHE A 70 -3.92 27.00 -7.11
N SER A 71 -3.98 27.99 -6.23
CA SER A 71 -2.92 29.01 -6.23
C SER A 71 -1.79 28.53 -5.32
N ARG A 72 -0.73 27.97 -5.87
CA ARG A 72 0.42 27.48 -5.11
C ARG A 72 1.62 28.38 -5.34
N VAL A 73 2.25 28.86 -4.29
CA VAL A 73 3.62 29.34 -4.37
C VAL A 73 4.53 28.32 -3.72
N TYR A 74 5.27 27.65 -4.57
CA TYR A 74 6.31 26.76 -4.16
C TYR A 74 7.54 27.54 -3.73
N PRO A 75 8.29 27.07 -2.71
CA PRO A 75 9.55 27.69 -2.34
C PRO A 75 10.59 27.45 -3.45
N ALA A 76 11.60 28.34 -3.55
CA ALA A 76 12.71 28.17 -4.50
C ALA A 76 13.63 26.99 -4.13
N THR A 77 13.62 26.58 -2.87
CA THR A 77 14.34 25.43 -2.33
C THR A 77 13.42 24.63 -1.42
N ALA A 78 13.66 23.34 -1.25
CA ALA A 78 12.85 22.51 -0.38
C ALA A 78 12.76 23.12 1.03
N ARG A 79 11.53 23.21 1.55
CA ARG A 79 11.24 23.75 2.88
C ARG A 79 10.70 22.66 3.78
N THR A 80 11.33 22.42 4.89
CA THR A 80 10.87 21.49 5.92
C THR A 80 10.23 22.26 7.07
N LEU A 81 8.99 21.91 7.40
CA LEU A 81 8.25 22.42 8.55
C LEU A 81 8.12 21.29 9.56
N THR A 82 8.29 21.63 10.83
CA THR A 82 8.20 20.68 11.96
C THR A 82 7.18 21.17 12.98
N GLY A 83 6.87 20.36 13.99
CA GLY A 83 5.90 20.72 15.02
C GLY A 83 4.47 20.53 14.55
N ASP A 84 3.66 21.59 14.45
CA ASP A 84 2.24 21.53 14.05
C ASP A 84 2.01 21.28 12.55
N ALA A 85 3.03 20.79 11.84
CA ALA A 85 2.98 20.71 10.39
C ALA A 85 2.02 19.64 9.86
N VAL A 86 1.66 18.63 10.63
CA VAL A 86 0.80 17.51 10.21
C VAL A 86 -0.61 17.63 10.81
N GLY A 87 -0.72 17.89 12.08
CA GLY A 87 -1.96 17.72 12.85
C GLY A 87 -3.12 18.65 12.51
N SER A 88 -2.88 19.80 11.87
CA SER A 88 -3.93 20.76 11.55
C SER A 88 -4.48 20.65 10.11
N ALA A 89 -4.00 19.70 9.33
CA ALA A 89 -4.51 19.48 7.97
C ALA A 89 -5.87 18.78 7.99
N LEU A 90 -6.76 19.18 7.07
CA LEU A 90 -8.16 18.77 7.04
C LEU A 90 -8.37 17.25 7.03
N CYS A 91 -7.64 16.54 6.18
CA CYS A 91 -7.78 15.08 6.02
C CYS A 91 -6.87 14.28 6.95
N LEU A 92 -6.00 14.92 7.73
CA LEU A 92 -5.04 14.27 8.63
C LEU A 92 -5.54 14.16 10.08
N ASP A 93 -6.73 14.67 10.40
CA ASP A 93 -7.36 14.50 11.72
C ASP A 93 -7.30 13.07 12.29
N PRO A 94 -7.46 12.00 11.48
CA PRO A 94 -7.39 10.65 12.02
C PRO A 94 -6.02 10.29 12.63
N LEU A 95 -4.95 11.05 12.36
CA LEU A 95 -3.63 10.84 12.96
C LEU A 95 -3.55 11.36 14.40
N LYS A 96 -4.43 12.27 14.80
CA LYS A 96 -4.45 12.84 16.15
C LYS A 96 -4.77 11.80 17.22
N ALA A 97 -4.33 12.10 18.42
CA ALA A 97 -4.78 11.36 19.60
C ALA A 97 -6.31 11.51 19.78
N SER A 98 -6.95 10.43 20.15
CA SER A 98 -8.35 10.41 20.52
C SER A 98 -8.57 9.39 21.64
N SER A 99 -9.76 9.34 22.24
CA SER A 99 -10.04 8.41 23.34
C SER A 99 -9.58 6.96 23.01
N GLY A 100 -8.58 6.49 23.73
CA GLY A 100 -7.98 5.14 23.55
C GLY A 100 -7.11 4.95 22.30
N LYS A 101 -6.80 6.03 21.55
CA LYS A 101 -5.92 5.97 20.37
C LYS A 101 -4.72 6.90 20.56
N ILE A 102 -3.52 6.37 20.36
CA ILE A 102 -2.28 7.17 20.38
C ILE A 102 -2.23 8.13 19.20
N SER A 103 -1.52 9.26 19.37
CA SER A 103 -1.18 10.15 18.25
C SER A 103 -0.18 9.49 17.33
N LEU A 104 -0.36 9.70 16.03
CA LEU A 104 0.56 9.33 14.96
C LEU A 104 1.19 10.55 14.29
N GLU A 105 0.89 11.76 14.77
CA GLU A 105 1.40 13.00 14.17
C GLU A 105 2.93 13.02 14.12
N ASN A 106 3.59 12.60 15.20
CA ASN A 106 5.05 12.47 15.28
C ASN A 106 5.60 11.16 14.67
N ARG A 107 4.80 10.47 13.88
CA ARG A 107 5.13 9.26 13.13
C ARG A 107 4.78 9.41 11.65
N ALA A 108 4.55 10.65 11.21
CA ALA A 108 4.12 10.98 9.87
C ALA A 108 5.01 12.06 9.25
N ALA A 109 5.12 12.04 7.93
CA ALA A 109 5.67 13.12 7.11
C ALA A 109 4.76 13.37 5.92
N VAL A 110 4.48 14.64 5.64
CA VAL A 110 3.75 15.07 4.45
C VAL A 110 4.74 15.59 3.42
N LEU A 111 4.56 15.18 2.17
CA LEU A 111 5.36 15.63 1.03
C LEU A 111 4.45 16.35 0.05
N LEU A 112 4.78 17.61 -0.27
CA LEU A 112 4.09 18.45 -1.23
C LEU A 112 5.10 18.94 -2.28
N GLY A 113 4.63 19.20 -3.50
CA GLY A 113 5.50 19.67 -4.59
C GLY A 113 6.29 18.55 -5.28
N LEU A 114 6.04 17.27 -4.98
CA LEU A 114 6.56 16.20 -5.82
C LEU A 114 5.89 16.26 -7.19
N SER A 115 6.67 16.05 -8.24
CA SER A 115 6.16 16.04 -9.62
C SER A 115 6.37 14.68 -10.29
N SER A 116 5.74 14.48 -11.44
CA SER A 116 6.01 13.34 -12.31
C SER A 116 5.70 13.71 -13.76
N ASN A 117 6.45 13.20 -14.70
CA ASN A 117 6.25 13.38 -16.14
C ASN A 117 5.48 12.23 -16.80
N ILE A 118 4.98 11.30 -16.02
CA ILE A 118 4.32 10.09 -16.53
C ILE A 118 2.87 10.30 -16.93
N THR A 119 2.27 11.40 -16.49
CA THR A 119 0.89 11.75 -16.83
C THR A 119 0.85 12.62 -18.06
N GLY A 120 0.34 12.10 -19.13
CA GLY A 120 0.19 12.82 -20.38
C GLY A 120 -1.23 13.32 -20.59
N GLY A 121 -1.69 14.33 -19.85
CA GLY A 121 -2.99 14.98 -20.10
C GLY A 121 -4.22 14.10 -19.93
N GLY A 122 -4.15 13.09 -19.08
CA GLY A 122 -5.23 12.14 -18.79
C GLY A 122 -4.95 11.37 -17.53
N HIS A 123 -5.65 10.26 -17.34
CA HIS A 123 -5.37 9.32 -16.26
C HIS A 123 -3.93 8.83 -16.34
N SER A 124 -3.30 8.55 -15.21
CA SER A 124 -2.03 7.86 -15.24
C SER A 124 -2.21 6.54 -16.02
N SER A 125 -1.35 6.30 -16.99
CA SER A 125 -1.46 5.09 -17.79
C SER A 125 -1.21 3.86 -16.91
N GLY A 126 -2.27 3.15 -16.55
CA GLY A 126 -2.21 1.88 -15.85
C GLY A 126 -1.25 1.83 -14.66
N THR A 127 -0.02 1.42 -14.90
CA THR A 127 1.00 1.24 -13.84
C THR A 127 1.90 2.45 -13.61
N GLY A 128 1.64 3.58 -14.26
CA GLY A 128 2.52 4.75 -14.26
C GLY A 128 2.87 5.28 -12.88
N ALA A 129 1.88 5.41 -12.00
CA ALA A 129 2.07 5.94 -10.65
C ALA A 129 3.14 5.17 -9.85
N LEU A 130 3.14 3.84 -9.93
CA LEU A 130 4.07 2.99 -9.18
C LEU A 130 5.31 2.58 -9.95
N SER A 131 5.35 2.76 -11.27
CA SER A 131 6.53 2.44 -12.09
C SER A 131 7.39 3.65 -12.42
N CYS A 132 6.86 4.85 -12.30
CA CYS A 132 7.47 6.08 -12.83
C CYS A 132 7.91 5.90 -14.29
N ALA A 133 7.13 5.19 -15.09
CA ALA A 133 7.44 4.90 -16.49
C ALA A 133 6.24 5.12 -17.38
N VAL A 134 6.48 5.76 -18.51
CA VAL A 134 5.45 6.00 -19.52
C VAL A 134 4.91 4.68 -20.05
N ASN A 135 3.60 4.59 -20.22
CA ASN A 135 2.89 3.43 -20.78
C ASN A 135 3.10 2.10 -20.00
N GLY A 136 3.35 2.15 -18.71
CA GLY A 136 3.53 0.94 -17.91
C GLY A 136 4.68 0.04 -18.39
N ALA A 137 5.71 0.64 -18.99
CA ALA A 137 6.81 -0.11 -19.60
C ALA A 137 7.81 -0.69 -18.59
N ALA A 138 7.59 -0.51 -17.29
CA ALA A 138 8.52 -0.96 -16.25
C ALA A 138 7.81 -1.72 -15.12
N ALA A 139 8.62 -2.38 -14.28
CA ALA A 139 8.13 -2.95 -13.04
C ALA A 139 7.76 -1.83 -12.05
N THR A 140 6.72 -2.05 -11.28
CA THR A 140 6.30 -1.14 -10.22
C THR A 140 7.17 -1.30 -8.96
N ILE A 141 7.24 -0.27 -8.15
CA ILE A 141 8.13 -0.21 -6.98
C ILE A 141 7.89 -1.37 -6.01
N ASP A 142 6.64 -1.78 -5.81
CA ASP A 142 6.29 -2.93 -4.99
C ASP A 142 6.87 -4.23 -5.56
N ALA A 143 6.81 -4.42 -6.88
CA ALA A 143 7.35 -5.59 -7.54
C ALA A 143 8.90 -5.63 -7.52
N VAL A 144 9.54 -4.46 -7.53
CA VAL A 144 11.01 -4.35 -7.47
C VAL A 144 11.53 -4.57 -6.05
N LEU A 145 10.84 -4.03 -5.03
CA LEU A 145 11.29 -4.14 -3.64
C LEU A 145 10.81 -5.43 -2.95
N ALA A 146 9.69 -6.02 -3.35
CA ALA A 146 9.15 -7.22 -2.71
C ALA A 146 10.16 -8.38 -2.58
N PRO A 147 10.95 -8.74 -3.61
CA PRO A 147 11.95 -9.80 -3.48
C PRO A 147 13.04 -9.48 -2.42
N LYS A 148 13.41 -8.20 -2.26
CA LYS A 148 14.39 -7.74 -1.27
C LYS A 148 13.82 -7.78 0.14
N LEU A 149 12.53 -7.52 0.27
CA LEU A 149 11.81 -7.46 1.56
C LEU A 149 11.24 -8.81 2.00
N LYS A 150 11.06 -9.77 1.09
CA LYS A 150 10.36 -11.05 1.32
C LYS A 150 10.90 -11.84 2.49
N ARG A 151 12.21 -11.99 2.60
CA ARG A 151 12.85 -12.88 3.60
C ARG A 151 12.23 -14.28 3.57
N THR A 152 11.68 -14.72 4.70
CA THR A 152 11.03 -16.04 4.86
C THR A 152 9.52 -15.99 4.70
N ALA A 153 8.93 -14.84 4.27
CA ALA A 153 7.49 -14.74 4.10
C ALA A 153 6.97 -15.61 2.93
N PRO A 154 5.79 -16.24 3.05
CA PRO A 154 5.22 -17.07 1.98
C PRO A 154 4.85 -16.27 0.71
N TYR A 155 4.50 -15.01 0.86
CA TYR A 155 4.16 -14.14 -0.26
C TYR A 155 5.21 -13.04 -0.44
N ASP A 156 5.64 -12.82 -1.68
CA ASP A 156 6.54 -11.70 -2.04
C ASP A 156 5.85 -10.36 -1.78
N ALA A 157 4.65 -10.21 -2.32
CA ALA A 157 3.76 -9.09 -2.07
C ALA A 157 2.31 -9.54 -2.08
N ILE A 158 1.47 -8.87 -1.31
CA ILE A 158 0.00 -9.01 -1.33
C ILE A 158 -0.58 -7.71 -1.89
N ARG A 159 -1.36 -7.84 -2.96
CA ARG A 159 -1.98 -6.72 -3.67
C ARG A 159 -3.49 -6.84 -3.55
N LEU A 160 -4.07 -5.89 -2.86
CA LEU A 160 -5.49 -5.82 -2.52
C LEU A 160 -6.06 -4.50 -3.01
N GLY A 161 -7.36 -4.45 -3.20
CA GLY A 161 -7.99 -3.20 -3.57
C GLY A 161 -9.51 -3.29 -3.65
N THR A 162 -10.09 -2.24 -4.19
CA THR A 162 -11.50 -2.16 -4.57
C THR A 162 -11.62 -1.54 -5.95
N SER A 163 -12.64 -1.92 -6.70
CA SER A 163 -12.89 -1.41 -8.05
C SER A 163 -14.34 -1.64 -8.44
N SER A 164 -14.87 -0.80 -9.30
CA SER A 164 -16.16 -0.99 -9.96
C SER A 164 -16.10 -2.01 -11.10
N ALA A 165 -14.92 -2.58 -11.42
CA ALA A 165 -14.78 -3.62 -12.41
C ALA A 165 -15.65 -4.84 -12.07
N ALA A 166 -16.28 -5.42 -13.07
CA ALA A 166 -17.09 -6.62 -12.89
C ALA A 166 -16.30 -7.87 -12.49
N THR A 167 -14.97 -7.82 -12.65
CA THR A 167 -14.07 -8.94 -12.31
C THR A 167 -13.53 -8.79 -10.90
N PRO A 168 -13.37 -9.90 -10.14
CA PRO A 168 -12.82 -9.86 -8.78
C PRO A 168 -11.29 -9.61 -8.74
N ILE A 169 -10.63 -9.62 -9.91
CA ILE A 169 -9.20 -9.39 -10.08
C ILE A 169 -9.00 -8.38 -11.21
N VAL A 170 -8.20 -7.36 -10.95
CA VAL A 170 -7.78 -6.38 -11.96
C VAL A 170 -6.27 -6.46 -12.21
N TYR A 171 -5.83 -6.02 -13.38
CA TYR A 171 -4.43 -6.09 -13.85
C TYR A 171 -3.91 -4.70 -14.25
N GLU A 172 -4.32 -3.69 -13.52
CA GLU A 172 -3.95 -2.30 -13.73
C GLU A 172 -2.77 -1.92 -12.80
N THR A 173 -2.71 -0.86 -12.21
CA THR A 173 -1.86 -0.31 -11.13
C THR A 173 -0.48 -0.95 -10.86
N CYS A 174 -0.35 -2.29 -10.82
CA CYS A 174 0.88 -3.01 -10.50
C CYS A 174 1.41 -3.85 -11.68
N SER A 175 2.74 -3.98 -11.79
CA SER A 175 3.39 -4.71 -12.88
C SER A 175 4.73 -5.32 -12.47
N PHE A 176 5.01 -6.52 -12.98
CA PHE A 176 6.34 -7.17 -12.88
C PHE A 176 7.31 -6.74 -13.97
N GLY A 177 6.93 -5.80 -14.83
CA GLY A 177 7.72 -5.32 -15.96
C GLY A 177 6.92 -5.24 -17.25
N PRO A 178 7.54 -4.94 -18.38
CA PRO A 178 6.85 -4.74 -19.65
C PRO A 178 5.92 -5.91 -20.01
N LYS A 179 4.64 -5.60 -20.27
CA LYS A 179 3.60 -6.58 -20.61
C LYS A 179 3.42 -7.72 -19.59
N ARG A 180 3.73 -7.44 -18.33
CA ARG A 180 3.60 -8.40 -17.24
C ARG A 180 2.83 -7.78 -16.07
N PRO A 181 1.54 -7.45 -16.25
CA PRO A 181 0.73 -6.85 -15.19
C PRO A 181 0.65 -7.80 -13.99
N ALA A 182 0.63 -7.23 -12.80
CA ALA A 182 0.46 -7.97 -11.56
C ALA A 182 -1.01 -7.92 -11.12
N PRO A 183 -1.58 -9.05 -10.65
CA PRO A 183 -2.97 -9.07 -10.21
C PRO A 183 -3.17 -8.29 -8.91
N ILE A 184 -4.32 -7.61 -8.83
CA ILE A 184 -4.85 -7.02 -7.60
C ILE A 184 -6.19 -7.71 -7.29
N LEU A 185 -6.34 -8.23 -6.09
CA LEU A 185 -7.59 -8.84 -5.63
C LEU A 185 -8.52 -7.74 -5.14
N VAL A 186 -9.54 -7.43 -5.92
CA VAL A 186 -10.49 -6.33 -5.61
C VAL A 186 -11.77 -6.81 -4.93
N ASN A 187 -11.96 -8.11 -4.80
CA ASN A 187 -13.03 -8.71 -4.02
C ASN A 187 -12.46 -9.25 -2.69
N PRO A 188 -12.87 -8.71 -1.52
CA PRO A 188 -12.30 -9.12 -0.24
C PRO A 188 -12.64 -10.56 0.18
N ALA A 189 -13.74 -11.14 -0.30
CA ALA A 189 -14.04 -12.54 -0.02
C ALA A 189 -13.08 -13.46 -0.78
N LEU A 190 -12.82 -13.16 -2.06
CA LEU A 190 -11.82 -13.88 -2.84
C LEU A 190 -10.40 -13.70 -2.25
N ALA A 191 -10.06 -12.49 -1.80
CA ALA A 191 -8.78 -12.21 -1.16
C ALA A 191 -8.60 -13.03 0.11
N TYR A 192 -9.62 -13.07 0.98
CA TYR A 192 -9.61 -13.88 2.19
C TYR A 192 -9.39 -15.37 1.86
N ASP A 193 -10.19 -15.94 0.95
CA ASP A 193 -10.08 -17.35 0.58
C ASP A 193 -8.73 -17.69 -0.10
N SER A 194 -8.22 -16.79 -0.91
CA SER A 194 -6.94 -16.98 -1.61
C SER A 194 -5.73 -16.95 -0.67
N ILE A 195 -5.78 -16.13 0.38
CA ILE A 195 -4.66 -15.91 1.30
C ILE A 195 -4.77 -16.86 2.50
N PHE A 196 -5.94 -16.95 3.10
CA PHE A 196 -6.15 -17.66 4.37
C PHE A 196 -6.88 -18.99 4.23
N GLY A 197 -7.38 -19.35 3.04
CA GLY A 197 -8.26 -20.51 2.88
C GLY A 197 -7.69 -21.81 3.44
N SER A 198 -6.39 -22.05 3.29
CA SER A 198 -5.72 -23.23 3.85
C SER A 198 -5.60 -23.18 5.38
N ILE A 199 -5.49 -21.98 5.96
CA ILE A 199 -5.39 -21.77 7.41
C ILE A 199 -6.79 -21.80 8.03
N ALA A 200 -7.74 -21.08 7.45
CA ALA A 200 -9.09 -20.92 7.99
C ALA A 200 -9.91 -22.20 7.95
N LYS A 201 -9.76 -23.01 6.89
CA LYS A 201 -10.47 -24.29 6.71
C LYS A 201 -9.78 -25.48 7.41
N GLY A 202 -8.63 -25.23 8.03
CA GLY A 202 -7.90 -26.22 8.84
C GLY A 202 -7.03 -27.19 8.03
N ALA A 203 -6.36 -28.09 8.75
CA ALA A 203 -5.33 -28.98 8.20
C ALA A 203 -5.83 -29.87 7.02
N THR A 204 -7.09 -30.31 7.04
CA THR A 204 -7.65 -31.16 5.99
C THR A 204 -7.69 -30.43 4.63
N ALA A 205 -8.17 -29.18 4.61
CA ALA A 205 -8.21 -28.39 3.36
C ALA A 205 -6.82 -28.06 2.84
N GLY A 206 -5.86 -27.80 3.72
CA GLY A 206 -4.45 -27.62 3.35
C GLY A 206 -3.85 -28.90 2.75
N ALA A 207 -4.15 -30.06 3.33
CA ALA A 207 -3.71 -31.35 2.80
C ALA A 207 -4.31 -31.67 1.43
N GLU A 208 -5.61 -31.44 1.24
CA GLU A 208 -6.28 -31.61 -0.06
C GLU A 208 -5.66 -30.72 -1.16
N ARG A 209 -5.39 -29.43 -0.84
CA ARG A 209 -4.75 -28.51 -1.77
C ARG A 209 -3.32 -28.93 -2.11
N SER A 210 -2.55 -29.40 -1.10
CA SER A 210 -1.22 -29.94 -1.32
C SER A 210 -1.24 -31.19 -2.19
N ALA A 211 -2.17 -32.12 -1.98
CA ALA A 211 -2.34 -33.31 -2.79
C ALA A 211 -2.68 -32.99 -4.25
N LEU A 212 -3.50 -31.95 -4.48
CA LEU A 212 -3.82 -31.46 -5.85
C LEU A 212 -2.55 -30.94 -6.55
N PHE A 213 -1.69 -30.18 -5.86
CA PHE A 213 -0.44 -29.71 -6.43
C PHE A 213 0.55 -30.87 -6.68
N ASP A 214 0.61 -31.85 -5.79
CA ASP A 214 1.45 -33.05 -5.97
C ASP A 214 1.01 -33.85 -7.21
N PHE A 215 -0.31 -34.03 -7.38
CA PHE A 215 -0.87 -34.69 -8.56
C PHE A 215 -0.54 -33.93 -9.85
N ALA A 216 -0.81 -32.63 -9.90
CA ALA A 216 -0.54 -31.79 -11.08
C ALA A 216 0.96 -31.78 -11.41
N ARG A 217 1.83 -31.73 -10.41
CA ARG A 217 3.28 -31.79 -10.58
C ARG A 217 3.73 -33.13 -11.18
N ALA A 218 3.24 -34.24 -10.67
CA ALA A 218 3.55 -35.57 -11.18
C ALA A 218 3.13 -35.75 -12.64
N ASP A 219 1.97 -35.22 -13.02
CA ASP A 219 1.47 -35.24 -14.40
C ASP A 219 2.38 -34.45 -15.35
N VAL A 220 2.78 -33.23 -14.96
CA VAL A 220 3.71 -32.41 -15.77
C VAL A 220 5.10 -33.05 -15.87
N GLN A 221 5.60 -33.65 -14.79
CA GLN A 221 6.88 -34.37 -14.82
C GLN A 221 6.84 -35.58 -15.76
N ALA A 222 5.76 -36.37 -15.72
CA ALA A 222 5.56 -37.50 -16.64
C ALA A 222 5.47 -37.01 -18.10
N THR A 223 4.78 -35.92 -18.34
CA THR A 223 4.69 -35.29 -19.67
C THR A 223 6.07 -34.85 -20.16
N LEU A 224 6.85 -34.14 -19.32
CA LEU A 224 8.22 -33.69 -19.66
C LEU A 224 9.16 -34.85 -19.97
N ALA A 225 9.05 -35.98 -19.28
CA ALA A 225 9.91 -37.16 -19.48
C ALA A 225 9.75 -37.76 -20.88
N THR A 226 8.56 -37.64 -21.50
CA THR A 226 8.26 -38.20 -22.82
C THR A 226 8.10 -37.12 -23.89
N PHE A 227 8.31 -35.86 -23.56
CA PHE A 227 8.03 -34.73 -24.45
C PHE A 227 8.97 -34.71 -25.66
N LYS A 228 8.39 -34.80 -26.87
CA LYS A 228 9.12 -34.78 -28.15
C LYS A 228 8.92 -33.47 -28.94
N GLY A 229 8.28 -32.48 -28.37
CA GLY A 229 8.06 -31.17 -28.99
C GLY A 229 9.30 -30.28 -29.05
N ASN A 230 9.11 -29.07 -29.56
CA ASN A 230 10.20 -28.10 -29.66
C ASN A 230 10.66 -27.55 -28.28
N SER A 231 11.85 -26.95 -28.25
CA SER A 231 12.46 -26.44 -27.02
C SER A 231 11.62 -25.36 -26.33
N ASN A 232 10.90 -24.52 -27.10
CA ASN A 232 10.07 -23.45 -26.52
C ASN A 232 8.89 -24.02 -25.73
N GLU A 233 8.24 -25.04 -26.27
CA GLU A 233 7.11 -25.71 -25.58
C GLU A 233 7.60 -26.46 -24.34
N ARG A 234 8.78 -27.12 -24.45
CA ARG A 234 9.41 -27.73 -23.28
C ARG A 234 9.69 -26.71 -22.18
N THR A 235 10.27 -25.56 -22.52
CA THR A 235 10.53 -24.49 -21.58
C THR A 235 9.25 -23.96 -20.90
N LYS A 236 8.11 -23.91 -21.61
CA LYS A 236 6.82 -23.55 -21.00
C LYS A 236 6.38 -24.58 -19.95
N LEU A 237 6.51 -25.87 -20.26
CA LEU A 237 6.18 -26.94 -19.31
C LEU A 237 7.09 -26.91 -18.07
N GLU A 238 8.40 -26.68 -18.26
CA GLU A 238 9.36 -26.55 -17.17
C GLU A 238 9.03 -25.36 -16.25
N ARG A 239 8.66 -24.21 -16.84
CA ARG A 239 8.19 -23.04 -16.07
C ARG A 239 6.88 -23.30 -15.33
N TYR A 240 5.96 -24.05 -15.94
CA TYR A 240 4.73 -24.45 -15.29
C TYR A 240 5.00 -25.38 -14.10
N LEU A 241 5.89 -26.36 -14.27
CA LEU A 241 6.34 -27.24 -13.19
C LEU A 241 6.94 -26.42 -12.02
N ALA A 242 7.86 -25.51 -12.32
CA ALA A 242 8.45 -24.63 -11.29
C ALA A 242 7.40 -23.80 -10.56
N SER A 243 6.34 -23.34 -11.26
CA SER A 243 5.23 -22.62 -10.64
C SER A 243 4.43 -23.52 -9.66
N LEU A 244 4.16 -24.77 -10.04
CA LEU A 244 3.48 -25.73 -9.16
C LEU A 244 4.31 -26.06 -7.92
N GLU A 245 5.62 -26.21 -8.07
CA GLU A 245 6.54 -26.42 -6.95
C GLU A 245 6.57 -25.23 -5.99
N GLY A 246 6.58 -24.02 -6.54
CA GLY A 246 6.47 -22.78 -5.75
C GLY A 246 5.15 -22.69 -4.97
N LEU A 247 4.03 -23.05 -5.60
CA LEU A 247 2.71 -23.08 -4.94
C LEU A 247 2.68 -24.09 -3.81
N ARG A 248 3.21 -25.30 -4.04
CA ARG A 248 3.29 -26.34 -3.02
C ARG A 248 4.16 -25.94 -1.83
N ALA A 249 5.33 -25.38 -2.09
CA ALA A 249 6.23 -24.89 -1.06
C ALA A 249 5.54 -23.82 -0.19
N ARG A 250 4.80 -22.90 -0.80
CA ARG A 250 4.01 -21.89 -0.10
C ARG A 250 2.91 -22.51 0.77
N GLU A 251 2.16 -23.48 0.28
CA GLU A 251 1.14 -24.18 1.07
C GLU A 251 1.76 -24.89 2.30
N ALA A 252 2.91 -25.53 2.14
CA ALA A 252 3.63 -26.13 3.26
C ALA A 252 4.05 -25.09 4.31
N GLN A 253 4.51 -23.92 3.85
CA GLN A 253 4.87 -22.82 4.72
C GLN A 253 3.64 -22.23 5.44
N LEU A 254 2.53 -22.01 4.75
CA LEU A 254 1.27 -21.56 5.36
C LEU A 254 0.79 -22.56 6.42
N ALA A 255 0.88 -23.86 6.15
CA ALA A 255 0.53 -24.89 7.11
C ALA A 255 1.41 -24.81 8.38
N SER A 256 2.71 -24.55 8.24
CA SER A 256 3.61 -24.38 9.39
C SER A 256 3.31 -23.14 10.23
N MET A 257 2.73 -22.10 9.61
CA MET A 257 2.36 -20.84 10.27
C MET A 257 0.91 -20.83 10.79
N ALA A 258 0.11 -21.85 10.48
CA ALA A 258 -1.33 -21.86 10.74
C ALA A 258 -1.67 -21.56 12.21
N ALA A 259 -0.97 -22.17 13.16
CA ALA A 259 -1.22 -22.00 14.59
C ALA A 259 -1.02 -20.55 15.07
N SER A 260 -0.06 -19.83 14.51
CA SER A 260 0.22 -18.43 14.85
C SER A 260 -0.66 -17.43 14.12
N VAL A 261 -1.10 -17.75 12.89
CA VAL A 261 -1.90 -16.85 12.06
C VAL A 261 -3.39 -16.96 12.33
N GLN A 262 -3.88 -18.16 12.65
CA GLN A 262 -5.31 -18.42 12.88
C GLN A 262 -5.96 -17.49 13.93
N PRO A 263 -5.34 -17.16 15.08
CA PRO A 263 -5.91 -16.20 16.03
C PRO A 263 -5.99 -14.76 15.52
N LEU A 264 -5.27 -14.42 14.48
CA LEU A 264 -5.20 -13.09 13.88
C LEU A 264 -6.19 -12.90 12.73
N LEU A 265 -6.83 -13.99 12.27
CA LEU A 265 -7.73 -13.92 11.11
C LEU A 265 -8.85 -12.92 11.33
N PRO A 266 -9.16 -12.08 10.33
CA PRO A 266 -10.37 -11.27 10.37
C PRO A 266 -11.61 -12.18 10.30
N PRO A 267 -12.81 -11.66 10.59
CA PRO A 267 -14.03 -12.45 10.42
C PRO A 267 -14.10 -13.07 9.02
N ALA A 268 -14.55 -14.33 8.93
CA ALA A 268 -14.76 -14.99 7.66
C ALA A 268 -15.73 -14.18 6.78
N PRO A 269 -15.65 -14.23 5.44
CA PRO A 269 -16.47 -13.41 4.56
C PRO A 269 -17.97 -13.47 4.86
N ALA A 270 -18.47 -14.67 5.22
CA ALA A 270 -19.87 -14.87 5.59
C ALA A 270 -20.27 -14.16 6.89
N ASP A 271 -19.31 -13.88 7.77
CA ASP A 271 -19.53 -13.27 9.09
C ASP A 271 -19.04 -11.82 9.14
N ASN A 272 -18.32 -11.35 8.12
CA ASN A 272 -17.78 -9.99 8.07
C ASN A 272 -18.86 -9.00 7.58
N PRO A 273 -19.33 -8.07 8.44
CA PRO A 273 -20.35 -7.10 8.04
C PRO A 273 -19.89 -6.15 6.94
N LEU A 274 -18.58 -5.89 6.81
CA LEU A 274 -18.00 -5.06 5.75
C LEU A 274 -18.14 -5.71 4.37
N ILE A 275 -18.30 -7.04 4.31
CA ILE A 275 -18.51 -7.78 3.07
C ILE A 275 -20.00 -8.03 2.86
N ARG A 276 -20.70 -8.53 3.89
CA ARG A 276 -22.11 -8.92 3.79
C ARG A 276 -23.05 -7.74 3.56
N ASN A 277 -22.77 -6.60 4.16
CA ASN A 277 -23.65 -5.44 4.16
C ASN A 277 -23.18 -4.33 3.20
N ALA A 278 -22.21 -4.62 2.34
CA ALA A 278 -21.65 -3.62 1.44
C ALA A 278 -22.61 -3.14 0.34
N GLY A 279 -23.74 -3.82 0.15
CA GLY A 279 -24.74 -3.45 -0.87
C GLY A 279 -24.53 -4.11 -2.23
N SER A 280 -25.30 -3.65 -3.23
CA SER A 280 -25.19 -4.08 -4.62
C SER A 280 -25.53 -2.89 -5.55
N PRO A 281 -24.55 -2.27 -6.20
CA PRO A 281 -23.10 -2.57 -6.14
C PRO A 281 -22.50 -2.39 -4.73
N PRO A 282 -21.37 -3.03 -4.41
CA PRO A 282 -20.76 -2.91 -3.10
C PRO A 282 -20.15 -1.52 -2.85
N ASP A 283 -20.34 -0.99 -1.64
CA ASP A 283 -19.62 0.21 -1.18
C ASP A 283 -18.11 -0.07 -1.13
N SER A 284 -17.37 0.66 -1.95
CA SER A 284 -15.93 0.47 -2.09
C SER A 284 -15.16 0.81 -0.81
N LEU A 285 -15.64 1.69 0.07
CA LEU A 285 -14.99 1.98 1.36
C LEU A 285 -15.19 0.84 2.36
N MET A 286 -16.36 0.21 2.39
CA MET A 286 -16.56 -0.98 3.22
C MET A 286 -15.66 -2.12 2.78
N TRP A 287 -15.57 -2.37 1.48
CA TRP A 287 -14.67 -3.36 0.94
C TRP A 287 -13.20 -3.03 1.17
N LEU A 288 -12.81 -1.76 1.03
CA LEU A 288 -11.46 -1.30 1.33
C LEU A 288 -11.11 -1.54 2.80
N GLU A 289 -12.02 -1.26 3.73
CA GLU A 289 -11.82 -1.55 5.16
C GLU A 289 -11.64 -3.05 5.42
N ALA A 290 -12.39 -3.93 4.75
CA ALA A 290 -12.19 -5.37 4.80
C ALA A 290 -10.81 -5.78 4.25
N GLN A 291 -10.35 -5.16 3.17
CA GLN A 291 -9.00 -5.37 2.62
C GLN A 291 -7.91 -4.91 3.60
N PHE A 292 -8.11 -3.80 4.32
CA PHE A 292 -7.20 -3.37 5.38
C PHE A 292 -7.14 -4.38 6.54
N GLN A 293 -8.25 -5.04 6.90
CA GLN A 293 -8.24 -6.12 7.88
C GLN A 293 -7.38 -7.30 7.42
N ILE A 294 -7.53 -7.71 6.16
CA ILE A 294 -6.73 -8.77 5.53
C ILE A 294 -5.25 -8.38 5.52
N ALA A 295 -4.92 -7.17 5.05
CA ALA A 295 -3.55 -6.65 5.01
C ALA A 295 -2.90 -6.62 6.41
N THR A 296 -3.63 -6.17 7.42
CA THR A 296 -3.17 -6.13 8.81
C THR A 296 -2.81 -7.52 9.31
N THR A 297 -3.68 -8.50 9.09
CA THR A 297 -3.41 -9.89 9.45
C THR A 297 -2.19 -10.45 8.73
N CYS A 298 -2.02 -10.13 7.44
CA CYS A 298 -0.87 -10.59 6.67
C CYS A 298 0.46 -10.04 7.21
N LEU A 299 0.48 -8.77 7.62
CA LEU A 299 1.66 -8.14 8.21
C LEU A 299 1.95 -8.69 9.62
N LEU A 300 0.95 -8.76 10.49
CA LEU A 300 1.09 -9.29 11.85
C LEU A 300 1.49 -10.76 11.86
N GLY A 301 0.93 -11.55 10.95
CA GLY A 301 1.21 -12.98 10.79
C GLY A 301 2.51 -13.28 10.05
N GLY A 302 3.23 -12.26 9.54
CA GLY A 302 4.47 -12.47 8.79
C GLY A 302 4.25 -13.14 7.43
N LEU A 303 3.04 -13.06 6.85
CA LEU A 303 2.73 -13.67 5.56
C LEU A 303 3.35 -12.90 4.38
N THR A 304 3.60 -11.62 4.54
CA THR A 304 4.30 -10.75 3.59
C THR A 304 4.95 -9.57 4.29
N ASN A 305 5.96 -9.01 3.66
CA ASN A 305 6.56 -7.73 4.04
C ASN A 305 6.22 -6.60 3.05
N THR A 306 5.41 -6.88 2.02
CA THR A 306 5.01 -5.88 1.03
C THR A 306 3.52 -5.98 0.77
N VAL A 307 2.82 -4.87 0.97
CA VAL A 307 1.37 -4.75 0.73
C VAL A 307 1.09 -3.57 -0.17
N VAL A 308 0.22 -3.75 -1.15
CA VAL A 308 -0.41 -2.67 -1.91
C VAL A 308 -1.92 -2.71 -1.66
N LEU A 309 -2.50 -1.56 -1.35
CA LEU A 309 -3.93 -1.35 -1.17
C LEU A 309 -4.39 -0.26 -2.14
N ALA A 310 -5.15 -0.61 -3.17
CA ALA A 310 -5.61 0.32 -4.20
C ALA A 310 -7.12 0.52 -4.11
N SER A 311 -7.54 1.76 -3.91
CA SER A 311 -8.95 2.16 -3.95
C SER A 311 -9.26 2.73 -5.33
N GLY A 312 -9.67 1.86 -6.24
CA GLY A 312 -9.73 2.10 -7.67
C GLY A 312 -8.40 1.83 -8.35
N SER A 313 -8.41 1.87 -9.65
CA SER A 313 -7.21 1.77 -10.48
C SER A 313 -7.42 2.58 -11.76
N SER A 314 -6.34 2.92 -12.42
CA SER A 314 -6.37 3.68 -13.66
C SER A 314 -7.39 3.09 -14.66
N GLY A 315 -8.43 3.85 -14.99
CA GLY A 315 -9.50 3.42 -15.87
C GLY A 315 -10.67 2.69 -15.20
N PHE A 316 -10.55 2.30 -13.93
CA PHE A 316 -11.66 1.73 -13.16
C PHE A 316 -12.03 2.65 -12.01
N ASP A 317 -13.22 3.19 -12.08
CA ASP A 317 -13.79 4.02 -11.04
C ASP A 317 -14.16 3.22 -9.79
N VAL A 318 -14.47 3.91 -8.73
CA VAL A 318 -15.01 3.36 -7.49
C VAL A 318 -16.21 4.17 -7.04
N HIS A 319 -17.14 3.51 -6.39
CA HIS A 319 -18.32 4.11 -5.77
C HIS A 319 -18.20 4.04 -4.26
N TYR A 320 -18.38 5.18 -3.62
CA TYR A 320 -18.30 5.34 -2.18
C TYR A 320 -19.70 5.62 -1.62
N GLU A 321 -20.58 4.63 -1.71
CA GLU A 321 -22.01 4.74 -1.43
C GLU A 321 -22.31 5.32 -0.03
N SER A 322 -21.45 5.05 0.94
CA SER A 322 -21.59 5.59 2.30
C SER A 322 -21.30 7.09 2.42
N ILE A 323 -20.64 7.69 1.42
CA ILE A 323 -20.31 9.12 1.38
C ILE A 323 -21.08 9.80 0.24
N ILE A 324 -21.13 9.16 -0.94
CA ILE A 324 -21.72 9.75 -2.16
C ILE A 324 -22.49 8.64 -2.89
N PRO A 325 -23.82 8.55 -2.66
CA PRO A 325 -24.59 7.41 -3.15
C PRO A 325 -24.87 7.36 -4.64
N THR A 326 -24.53 8.36 -5.43
CA THR A 326 -25.00 8.45 -6.81
C THR A 326 -23.93 8.78 -7.86
N ILE A 327 -22.71 9.07 -7.44
CA ILE A 327 -21.64 9.54 -8.32
C ILE A 327 -20.37 8.75 -8.05
N GLY A 328 -19.70 8.27 -9.11
CA GLY A 328 -18.38 7.66 -9.01
C GLY A 328 -17.31 8.68 -8.63
N ARG A 329 -16.19 8.20 -8.11
CA ARG A 329 -15.06 9.04 -7.71
C ARG A 329 -14.53 9.88 -8.88
N HIS A 330 -14.52 9.30 -10.08
CA HIS A 330 -14.10 9.97 -11.31
C HIS A 330 -15.01 11.16 -11.65
N ASP A 331 -16.33 10.95 -11.71
CA ASP A 331 -17.29 12.00 -12.04
C ASP A 331 -17.32 13.10 -10.97
N LEU A 332 -17.11 12.72 -9.71
CA LEU A 332 -16.98 13.66 -8.61
C LEU A 332 -15.79 14.62 -8.83
N GLN A 333 -14.69 14.10 -9.38
CA GLN A 333 -13.51 14.88 -9.68
C GLN A 333 -13.74 15.90 -10.80
N HIS A 334 -14.61 15.58 -11.77
CA HIS A 334 -15.03 16.54 -12.80
C HIS A 334 -15.84 17.72 -12.26
N GLY A 335 -16.56 17.50 -11.16
CA GLY A 335 -17.41 18.51 -10.53
C GLY A 335 -16.79 19.18 -9.30
N ILE A 336 -15.47 19.17 -9.16
CA ILE A 336 -14.77 19.66 -7.97
C ILE A 336 -15.00 21.12 -7.61
N ASP A 337 -15.40 21.93 -8.57
CA ASP A 337 -15.62 23.37 -8.39
C ASP A 337 -16.77 23.68 -7.42
N THR A 338 -17.55 22.68 -7.04
CA THR A 338 -18.62 22.85 -6.05
C THR A 338 -18.15 22.52 -4.65
N PRO A 339 -18.52 23.32 -3.63
CA PRO A 339 -18.17 23.03 -2.23
C PRO A 339 -18.66 21.65 -1.75
N ALA A 340 -19.81 21.20 -2.27
CA ALA A 340 -20.34 19.87 -1.91
C ALA A 340 -19.44 18.73 -2.41
N ASN A 341 -18.98 18.79 -3.65
CA ASN A 341 -18.09 17.79 -4.23
C ASN A 341 -16.74 17.77 -3.52
N TRP A 342 -16.20 18.95 -3.22
CA TRP A 342 -14.97 19.04 -2.43
C TRP A 342 -15.12 18.39 -1.05
N THR A 343 -16.20 18.68 -0.33
CA THR A 343 -16.48 18.09 0.97
C THR A 343 -16.52 16.56 0.88
N ALA A 344 -17.14 16.04 -0.16
CA ALA A 344 -17.22 14.62 -0.40
C ALA A 344 -15.84 13.99 -0.73
N ILE A 345 -15.04 14.62 -1.60
CA ILE A 345 -13.68 14.18 -1.90
C ILE A 345 -12.80 14.19 -0.64
N ALA A 346 -12.86 15.26 0.14
CA ALA A 346 -12.13 15.36 1.40
C ALA A 346 -12.55 14.27 2.41
N ALA A 347 -13.83 13.93 2.45
CA ALA A 347 -14.34 12.85 3.30
C ALA A 347 -13.80 11.48 2.86
N VAL A 348 -13.70 11.22 1.54
CA VAL A 348 -13.09 10.01 0.99
C VAL A 348 -11.61 9.92 1.36
N THR A 349 -10.83 10.96 1.08
CA THR A 349 -9.39 11.02 1.43
C THR A 349 -9.20 10.85 2.95
N ARG A 350 -10.01 11.53 3.76
CA ARG A 350 -9.98 11.41 5.22
C ARG A 350 -10.27 9.98 5.69
N LYS A 351 -11.22 9.27 5.04
CA LYS A 351 -11.51 7.86 5.35
C LYS A 351 -10.32 6.95 5.03
N HIS A 352 -9.61 7.19 3.94
CA HIS A 352 -8.35 6.48 3.65
C HIS A 352 -7.33 6.71 4.77
N VAL A 353 -7.13 7.95 5.20
CA VAL A 353 -6.22 8.27 6.32
C VAL A 353 -6.68 7.60 7.61
N GLU A 354 -7.98 7.48 7.87
CA GLU A 354 -8.50 6.76 9.03
C GLU A 354 -8.12 5.26 8.99
N LEU A 355 -8.29 4.60 7.86
CA LEU A 355 -7.93 3.20 7.69
C LEU A 355 -6.41 2.98 7.84
N ILE A 356 -5.61 3.85 7.26
CA ILE A 356 -4.16 3.87 7.41
C ILE A 356 -3.77 4.09 8.87
N ALA A 357 -4.39 5.04 9.55
CA ALA A 357 -4.11 5.31 10.95
C ALA A 357 -4.46 4.13 11.86
N ASN A 358 -5.54 3.40 11.56
CA ASN A 358 -5.91 2.19 12.32
C ASN A 358 -4.87 1.07 12.11
N LEU A 359 -4.41 0.85 10.88
CA LEU A 359 -3.31 -0.07 10.58
C LEU A 359 -2.03 0.36 11.32
N ALA A 360 -1.62 1.63 11.17
CA ALA A 360 -0.42 2.16 11.80
C ALA A 360 -0.43 2.03 13.33
N ARG A 361 -1.58 2.29 13.97
CA ARG A 361 -1.74 2.10 15.41
C ARG A 361 -1.61 0.64 15.83
N THR A 362 -2.15 -0.27 15.04
CA THR A 362 -2.00 -1.71 15.30
C THR A 362 -0.54 -2.11 15.22
N LEU A 363 0.19 -1.65 14.20
CA LEU A 363 1.63 -1.91 14.08
C LEU A 363 2.44 -1.22 15.18
N ALA A 364 2.06 0.00 15.59
CA ALA A 364 2.71 0.72 16.70
C ALA A 364 2.52 0.04 18.06
N ALA A 365 1.38 -0.64 18.26
CA ALA A 365 1.11 -1.39 19.48
C ALA A 365 1.75 -2.80 19.49
N THR A 366 2.31 -3.25 18.38
CA THR A 366 2.92 -4.57 18.23
C THR A 366 4.44 -4.44 18.29
N PRO A 367 5.12 -5.03 19.29
CA PRO A 367 6.58 -5.07 19.35
C PRO A 367 7.16 -5.75 18.11
N GLU A 368 8.30 -5.24 17.62
CA GLU A 368 9.00 -5.89 16.51
C GLU A 368 9.76 -7.12 17.02
N VAL A 369 9.63 -8.22 16.30
CA VAL A 369 10.28 -9.47 16.66
C VAL A 369 11.72 -9.48 16.14
N GLY A 370 12.67 -9.72 17.06
CA GLY A 370 14.09 -9.78 16.72
C GLY A 370 14.74 -8.39 16.49
N ALA A 371 14.03 -7.31 16.83
CA ALA A 371 14.56 -5.95 16.78
C ALA A 371 13.93 -5.08 17.88
N SER A 372 14.50 -3.91 18.16
CA SER A 372 13.92 -2.94 19.06
C SER A 372 12.80 -2.15 18.42
N GLY A 373 11.90 -1.61 19.23
CA GLY A 373 10.79 -0.77 18.77
C GLY A 373 9.54 -1.57 18.40
N SER A 374 8.65 -0.95 17.68
CA SER A 374 7.38 -1.52 17.21
C SER A 374 7.46 -1.96 15.74
N MET A 375 6.50 -2.74 15.30
CA MET A 375 6.37 -3.08 13.87
C MET A 375 6.24 -1.82 13.00
N LEU A 376 5.62 -0.74 13.50
CA LEU A 376 5.54 0.53 12.75
C LEU A 376 6.91 1.16 12.51
N ASP A 377 7.83 1.06 13.48
CA ASP A 377 9.19 1.59 13.31
C ASP A 377 9.94 0.91 12.15
N HIS A 378 9.58 -0.33 11.86
CA HIS A 378 10.14 -1.16 10.79
C HIS A 378 9.23 -1.27 9.55
N THR A 379 8.23 -0.40 9.43
CA THR A 379 7.26 -0.39 8.32
C THR A 379 7.15 1.01 7.73
N ALA A 380 7.49 1.18 6.46
CA ALA A 380 7.17 2.37 5.70
C ALA A 380 5.75 2.24 5.13
N ILE A 381 4.83 3.11 5.52
CA ILE A 381 3.49 3.21 4.94
C ILE A 381 3.44 4.47 4.08
N VAL A 382 3.17 4.33 2.79
CA VAL A 382 3.05 5.46 1.86
C VAL A 382 1.62 5.54 1.36
N PHE A 383 1.01 6.71 1.49
CA PHE A 383 -0.28 7.03 0.91
C PHE A 383 -0.13 8.12 -0.14
N MET A 384 -0.57 7.84 -1.33
CA MET A 384 -0.55 8.74 -2.49
C MET A 384 -1.69 8.38 -3.43
N SER A 385 -1.85 9.15 -4.50
CA SER A 385 -2.80 8.80 -5.55
C SER A 385 -2.15 8.04 -6.70
N ASP A 386 -2.98 7.40 -7.51
CA ASP A 386 -2.61 6.83 -8.80
C ASP A 386 -2.40 7.91 -9.88
N ASN A 387 -2.70 9.16 -9.58
CA ASN A 387 -2.55 10.33 -10.42
C ASN A 387 -1.93 11.49 -9.62
N GLY A 388 -1.68 12.64 -10.24
CA GLY A 388 -1.24 13.85 -9.53
C GLY A 388 -2.34 14.44 -8.65
N GLU A 389 -2.34 15.77 -8.54
CA GLU A 389 -3.29 16.50 -7.69
C GLU A 389 -4.75 16.39 -8.15
N GLN A 390 -5.00 15.98 -9.38
CA GLN A 390 -6.34 15.75 -9.92
C GLN A 390 -6.29 14.72 -11.05
N HIS A 391 -7.42 14.16 -11.42
CA HIS A 391 -7.52 13.04 -12.34
C HIS A 391 -7.03 13.31 -13.78
N HIS A 392 -7.03 14.52 -14.25
CA HIS A 392 -6.44 14.92 -15.53
C HIS A 392 -5.21 15.81 -15.35
N SER A 393 -4.47 15.55 -14.28
CA SER A 393 -3.30 16.32 -13.90
C SER A 393 -2.16 16.22 -14.92
N THR A 394 -1.39 17.29 -14.98
CA THR A 394 -0.11 17.31 -15.70
C THR A 394 1.02 16.62 -14.93
N GLY A 395 0.76 16.09 -13.74
CA GLY A 395 1.78 15.54 -12.85
C GLY A 395 2.63 16.60 -12.15
N ALA A 396 2.19 17.86 -12.16
CA ALA A 396 2.94 18.96 -11.57
C ALA A 396 3.01 18.88 -10.04
N GLU A 397 2.03 18.27 -9.43
CA GLU A 397 1.93 18.12 -7.98
C GLU A 397 1.42 16.73 -7.62
N TRP A 398 2.15 16.03 -6.78
CA TRP A 398 1.81 14.69 -6.32
C TRP A 398 1.95 14.57 -4.80
N PRO A 399 0.92 14.94 -4.05
CA PRO A 399 0.95 14.87 -2.59
C PRO A 399 1.14 13.45 -2.09
N ALA A 400 1.96 13.29 -1.05
CA ALA A 400 2.13 12.00 -0.39
C ALA A 400 2.19 12.15 1.12
N LEU A 401 1.69 11.12 1.82
CA LEU A 401 1.79 10.97 3.27
C LEU A 401 2.62 9.70 3.55
N VAL A 402 3.65 9.84 4.37
CA VAL A 402 4.50 8.72 4.78
C VAL A 402 4.38 8.54 6.28
N LEU A 403 4.14 7.31 6.76
CA LEU A 403 4.09 6.98 8.19
C LEU A 403 5.08 5.87 8.55
N GLY A 404 5.60 5.94 9.75
CA GLY A 404 6.49 4.93 10.32
C GLY A 404 7.87 4.89 9.69
N GLY A 405 8.53 3.74 9.76
CA GLY A 405 9.84 3.52 9.14
C GLY A 405 11.01 4.25 9.81
N ASN A 406 10.86 4.71 11.06
CA ASN A 406 11.94 5.41 11.74
C ASN A 406 13.20 4.53 11.91
N ALA A 407 13.02 3.23 12.19
CA ALA A 407 14.14 2.27 12.24
C ALA A 407 14.71 1.93 10.85
N LEU A 408 14.06 2.38 9.78
CA LEU A 408 14.51 2.25 8.39
C LEU A 408 15.23 3.48 7.86
N GLY A 409 15.45 4.49 8.72
CA GLY A 409 16.07 5.76 8.36
C GLY A 409 15.08 6.80 7.83
N LEU A 410 13.76 6.56 7.91
CA LEU A 410 12.78 7.56 7.50
C LEU A 410 12.55 8.59 8.62
N ARG A 411 12.52 9.85 8.24
CA ARG A 411 12.26 10.98 9.13
C ARG A 411 10.77 11.33 9.13
N THR A 412 9.98 10.49 9.77
CA THR A 412 8.53 10.64 9.95
C THR A 412 8.21 11.21 11.33
N ASP A 413 8.75 12.38 11.64
CA ASP A 413 8.74 13.03 12.95
C ASP A 413 7.76 14.22 13.04
N GLY A 414 6.68 14.20 12.27
CA GLY A 414 5.68 15.26 12.26
C GLY A 414 6.01 16.40 11.29
N ARG A 415 6.84 16.15 10.29
CA ARG A 415 7.24 17.17 9.32
C ARG A 415 6.33 17.27 8.11
N THR A 416 6.28 18.47 7.53
CA THR A 416 5.82 18.69 6.15
C THR A 416 6.98 19.20 5.33
N VAL A 417 7.27 18.55 4.20
CA VAL A 417 8.29 18.96 3.25
C VAL A 417 7.60 19.48 1.99
N ILE A 418 7.96 20.69 1.57
CA ILE A 418 7.42 21.33 0.39
C ILE A 418 8.56 21.56 -0.59
N TYR A 419 8.50 20.88 -1.72
CA TYR A 419 9.49 20.98 -2.79
C TYR A 419 9.16 22.13 -3.75
N PRO A 420 10.17 22.65 -4.45
CA PRO A 420 9.97 23.61 -5.54
C PRO A 420 9.07 23.06 -6.65
N GLU A 421 8.43 23.96 -7.37
CA GLU A 421 7.54 23.65 -8.49
C GLU A 421 8.23 22.81 -9.57
N MET A 422 7.43 21.99 -10.27
CA MET A 422 7.86 21.25 -11.45
C MET A 422 8.56 22.17 -12.46
N GLY A 423 9.69 21.73 -12.99
CA GLY A 423 10.53 22.51 -13.91
C GLY A 423 11.59 23.37 -13.22
N GLN A 424 11.53 23.56 -11.92
CA GLN A 424 12.58 24.25 -11.17
C GLN A 424 13.75 23.29 -10.85
N ALA A 425 14.97 23.83 -10.80
CA ALA A 425 16.19 23.04 -10.62
C ALA A 425 16.21 22.16 -9.37
N ASN A 426 15.54 22.58 -8.30
CA ASN A 426 15.49 21.90 -7.02
C ASN A 426 14.19 21.13 -6.78
N ASN A 427 13.33 20.98 -7.78
CA ASN A 427 12.15 20.13 -7.67
C ASN A 427 12.56 18.67 -7.36
N ARG A 428 11.65 17.90 -6.84
CA ARG A 428 11.77 16.45 -6.63
C ARG A 428 10.59 15.75 -7.24
N GLN A 429 10.82 14.50 -7.62
CA GLN A 429 9.84 13.69 -8.33
C GLN A 429 9.41 12.49 -7.47
N VAL A 430 8.30 11.86 -7.83
CA VAL A 430 7.81 10.61 -7.22
C VAL A 430 8.90 9.52 -7.27
N SER A 431 9.74 9.49 -8.31
CA SER A 431 10.88 8.58 -8.40
C SER A 431 11.89 8.79 -7.26
N ASN A 432 12.09 10.02 -6.78
CA ASN A 432 12.94 10.28 -5.62
C ASN A 432 12.34 9.73 -4.32
N LEU A 433 11.00 9.81 -4.16
CA LEU A 433 10.32 9.12 -3.06
C LEU A 433 10.55 7.61 -3.15
N PHE A 434 10.44 7.01 -4.33
CA PHE A 434 10.69 5.58 -4.51
C PHE A 434 12.16 5.20 -4.30
N ASN A 435 13.10 6.06 -4.68
CA ASN A 435 14.51 5.88 -4.30
C ASN A 435 14.68 5.88 -2.78
N THR A 436 13.98 6.78 -2.08
CA THR A 436 13.95 6.79 -0.60
C THR A 436 13.46 5.46 -0.02
N LEU A 437 12.40 4.89 -0.58
CA LEU A 437 11.89 3.58 -0.16
C LEU A 437 12.88 2.45 -0.46
N GLY A 438 13.62 2.54 -1.56
CA GLY A 438 14.71 1.60 -1.87
C GLY A 438 15.81 1.62 -0.82
N HIS A 439 16.25 2.80 -0.40
CA HIS A 439 17.21 2.96 0.70
C HIS A 439 16.63 2.45 2.03
N ALA A 440 15.39 2.78 2.35
CA ALA A 440 14.68 2.25 3.52
C ALA A 440 14.53 0.71 3.47
N ALA A 441 14.44 0.13 2.28
CA ALA A 441 14.48 -1.33 2.08
C ALA A 441 15.88 -1.94 2.25
N GLY A 442 16.92 -1.10 2.42
CA GLY A 442 18.29 -1.52 2.67
C GLY A 442 19.18 -1.58 1.44
N ASP A 443 18.77 -0.99 0.33
CA ASP A 443 19.56 -0.89 -0.89
C ASP A 443 20.12 0.53 -1.06
N ALA A 444 21.34 0.74 -0.60
CA ALA A 444 22.01 2.05 -0.64
C ALA A 444 22.31 2.52 -2.09
N ASP A 445 22.29 1.63 -3.06
CA ASP A 445 22.55 1.95 -4.45
C ASP A 445 21.25 2.23 -5.25
N PHE A 446 20.09 2.21 -4.60
CA PHE A 446 18.79 2.42 -5.23
C PHE A 446 18.52 3.90 -5.53
N ASN A 447 19.18 4.45 -6.56
CA ASN A 447 19.21 5.88 -6.83
C ASN A 447 18.53 6.30 -8.13
N THR A 448 18.09 5.36 -8.97
CA THR A 448 17.65 5.67 -10.35
C THR A 448 16.38 4.94 -10.75
N PHE A 449 15.46 4.77 -9.81
CA PHE A 449 14.18 4.13 -10.10
C PHE A 449 13.34 5.00 -11.05
N GLY A 450 12.66 4.33 -11.97
CA GLY A 450 11.78 4.97 -12.93
C GLY A 450 12.52 5.64 -14.09
N ASN A 451 11.77 6.00 -15.10
CA ASN A 451 12.24 6.77 -16.24
C ASN A 451 11.32 7.97 -16.44
N GLU A 452 11.58 9.01 -15.71
CA GLU A 452 10.76 10.23 -15.75
C GLU A 452 11.20 11.23 -16.83
N GLY A 453 11.96 10.77 -17.79
CA GLY A 453 12.31 11.54 -18.98
C GLY A 453 13.40 12.60 -18.77
N PRO A 454 13.59 13.48 -19.75
CA PRO A 454 14.72 14.43 -19.79
C PRO A 454 14.62 15.55 -18.74
N THR A 455 13.44 15.80 -18.19
CA THR A 455 13.23 16.76 -17.10
C THR A 455 13.50 16.18 -15.73
N ARG A 456 14.03 14.97 -15.68
CA ARG A 456 14.44 14.32 -14.45
C ARG A 456 15.47 15.16 -13.71
N ILE A 457 15.18 15.41 -12.45
CA ILE A 457 16.03 16.18 -11.54
C ILE A 457 17.04 15.24 -10.87
N ALA A 458 17.77 15.70 -9.91
CA ALA A 458 18.80 14.92 -9.25
C ALA A 458 18.33 13.50 -8.86
N PRO A 459 19.08 12.44 -9.20
CA PRO A 459 18.78 11.09 -8.77
C PRO A 459 18.95 10.95 -7.24
N GLY A 460 18.54 9.80 -6.71
CA GLY A 460 18.73 9.49 -5.30
C GLY A 460 17.51 9.78 -4.42
N PRO A 461 17.64 9.50 -3.12
CA PRO A 461 16.56 9.66 -2.15
C PRO A 461 16.26 11.12 -1.85
N LEU A 462 15.11 11.36 -1.22
CA LEU A 462 14.75 12.64 -0.63
C LEU A 462 15.52 12.83 0.67
N SER A 463 16.51 13.72 0.66
CA SER A 463 17.37 14.00 1.84
C SER A 463 16.60 14.55 3.04
N GLU A 464 15.46 15.19 2.81
CA GLU A 464 14.57 15.72 3.82
C GLU A 464 13.77 14.62 4.53
N LEU A 465 13.60 13.46 3.86
CA LEU A 465 12.84 12.32 4.36
C LEU A 465 13.73 11.18 4.84
N TYR A 466 14.97 11.07 4.35
CA TYR A 466 15.88 9.96 4.65
C TYR A 466 17.20 10.45 5.24
N GLY A 467 17.69 9.72 6.29
CA GLY A 467 18.99 10.00 6.90
C GLY A 467 19.08 9.68 8.38
#